data_0bded20d508451ae4d438246a3aa7c8e
#
_entry.id   0bded20d508451ae4d438246a3aa7c8e
#
_cell.length_a   1.000
_cell.length_b   1.000
_cell.length_c   1.000
_cell.angle_alpha   90.00
_cell.angle_beta   90.00
_cell.angle_gamma   90.00
#
_symmetry.space_group_name_H-M   'P 1'
#
loop_
_entity.id
_entity.type
_entity.pdbx_description
1 polymer ?
#
loop_
_entity_poly.entity_id
_entity_poly.type
_entity_poly.pdbx_seq_one_letter_code
_entity_poly.pdbx_strand_id
1 'polypeptide(L)'
;QGGHNEFDSKVKAVCAIYPPTLVREEVPEGKFNAFAFMMGDKATSSDYEKASPIKYDLSNFPPCLLIHGSGDQTVPLSETTDFYEILKENNRTAELHIYADEGHAFDGERIIGRNVVDVLGIFFKKYL
;
A
#
# COMPACT_ATOMS: atom_id res chain seq x y z
N GLN A 1 -23.10 -7.56 -3.09
CA GLN A 1 -22.70 -8.55 -2.08
C GLN A 1 -22.40 -9.84 -2.83
N GLY A 2 -21.14 -10.34 -2.75
CA GLY A 2 -20.76 -11.64 -3.30
C GLY A 2 -21.44 -12.76 -2.50
N GLY A 3 -21.85 -13.82 -3.19
CA GLY A 3 -22.67 -14.90 -2.62
C GLY A 3 -21.89 -16.00 -1.91
N HIS A 4 -20.79 -15.70 -1.20
CA HIS A 4 -19.94 -16.69 -0.54
C HIS A 4 -19.62 -16.31 0.90
N ASN A 5 -20.65 -15.95 1.67
CA ASN A 5 -20.52 -15.53 3.07
C ASN A 5 -20.07 -16.67 4.03
N GLU A 6 -20.07 -17.92 3.55
CA GLU A 6 -19.61 -19.09 4.29
C GLU A 6 -18.09 -19.25 4.34
N PHE A 7 -17.36 -18.50 3.51
CA PHE A 7 -15.89 -18.50 3.50
C PHE A 7 -15.32 -17.32 4.28
N ASP A 8 -14.33 -17.60 5.11
CA ASP A 8 -13.54 -16.53 5.75
C ASP A 8 -12.67 -15.84 4.71
N SER A 9 -12.83 -14.52 4.57
CA SER A 9 -12.05 -13.67 3.66
C SER A 9 -10.81 -13.06 4.31
N LYS A 10 -10.49 -13.43 5.56
CA LYS A 10 -9.31 -12.93 6.25
C LYS A 10 -8.03 -13.38 5.55
N VAL A 11 -7.09 -12.44 5.42
CA VAL A 11 -5.75 -12.72 4.92
C VAL A 11 -4.79 -12.88 6.09
N LYS A 12 -3.79 -13.78 5.96
CA LYS A 12 -2.82 -14.08 7.02
C LYS A 12 -1.63 -13.14 7.00
N ALA A 13 -1.27 -12.63 5.84
CA ALA A 13 -0.18 -11.67 5.64
C ALA A 13 -0.45 -10.84 4.38
N VAL A 14 0.10 -9.62 4.34
CA VAL A 14 -0.04 -8.68 3.22
C VAL A 14 1.33 -8.24 2.75
N CYS A 15 1.52 -8.13 1.43
CA CYS A 15 2.57 -7.32 0.86
C CYS A 15 1.96 -6.20 0.02
N ALA A 16 2.45 -4.98 0.21
CA ALA A 16 2.08 -3.83 -0.59
C ALA A 16 3.32 -3.16 -1.17
N ILE A 17 3.37 -3.06 -2.49
CA ILE A 17 4.49 -2.47 -3.23
C ILE A 17 4.03 -1.09 -3.72
N TYR A 18 4.77 -0.05 -3.33
CA TYR A 18 4.47 1.38 -3.58
C TYR A 18 2.98 1.74 -3.41
N PRO A 19 2.36 1.36 -2.26
CA PRO A 19 0.92 1.51 -2.07
C PRO A 19 0.53 2.98 -1.90
N PRO A 20 -0.50 3.45 -2.61
CA PRO A 20 -1.20 4.66 -2.22
C PRO A 20 -2.08 4.35 -1.00
N THR A 21 -1.74 4.89 0.15
CA THR A 21 -2.44 4.62 1.42
C THR A 21 -3.40 5.72 1.83
N LEU A 22 -3.24 6.90 1.22
CA LEU A 22 -4.13 8.05 1.39
C LEU A 22 -4.69 8.48 0.03
N VAL A 23 -5.95 8.20 -0.21
CA VAL A 23 -6.65 8.61 -1.44
C VAL A 23 -7.06 10.06 -1.32
N ARG A 24 -6.51 10.93 -2.21
CA ARG A 24 -6.67 12.39 -2.14
C ARG A 24 -7.67 12.89 -3.17
N GLU A 25 -8.56 13.79 -2.74
CA GLU A 25 -9.47 14.53 -3.62
C GLU A 25 -8.69 15.48 -4.53
N GLU A 26 -7.61 16.08 -4.00
CA GLU A 26 -6.76 17.01 -4.72
C GLU A 26 -5.31 16.51 -4.76
N VAL A 27 -4.62 16.80 -5.85
CA VAL A 27 -3.19 16.59 -6.02
C VAL A 27 -2.51 17.90 -6.46
N PRO A 28 -1.17 18.02 -6.34
CA PRO A 28 -0.47 19.21 -6.79
C PRO A 28 -0.80 19.58 -8.24
N GLU A 29 -0.85 20.89 -8.51
CA GLU A 29 -1.12 21.43 -9.85
C GLU A 29 -0.19 20.82 -10.90
N GLY A 30 -0.75 20.48 -12.05
CA GLY A 30 -0.03 19.84 -13.16
C GLY A 30 0.19 18.33 -13.00
N LYS A 31 -0.28 17.71 -11.93
CA LYS A 31 -0.28 16.25 -11.76
C LYS A 31 -1.63 15.65 -12.15
N PHE A 32 -1.58 14.47 -12.78
CA PHE A 32 -2.80 13.70 -13.05
C PHE A 32 -3.35 13.13 -11.73
N ASN A 33 -4.61 13.41 -11.43
CA ASN A 33 -5.26 12.84 -10.26
C ASN A 33 -5.94 11.51 -10.62
N ALA A 34 -5.20 10.40 -10.50
CA ALA A 34 -5.73 9.07 -10.72
C ALA A 34 -6.87 8.71 -9.75
N PHE A 35 -6.85 9.26 -8.54
CA PHE A 35 -7.89 9.01 -7.55
C PHE A 35 -9.22 9.65 -7.95
N ALA A 36 -9.20 10.92 -8.38
CA ALA A 36 -10.41 11.58 -8.87
C ALA A 36 -11.01 10.81 -10.06
N PHE A 37 -10.17 10.35 -10.99
CA PHE A 37 -10.62 9.52 -12.10
C PHE A 37 -11.25 8.20 -11.64
N MET A 38 -10.65 7.53 -10.66
CA MET A 38 -11.16 6.27 -10.08
C MET A 38 -12.45 6.46 -9.29
N MET A 39 -12.53 7.52 -8.49
CA MET A 39 -13.67 7.80 -7.62
C MET A 39 -14.88 8.37 -8.38
N GLY A 40 -14.63 9.07 -9.50
CA GLY A 40 -15.65 9.68 -10.35
C GLY A 40 -16.21 11.01 -9.81
N ASP A 41 -16.90 11.74 -10.69
CA ASP A 41 -17.31 13.13 -10.48
C ASP A 41 -18.33 13.36 -9.33
N LYS A 42 -18.91 12.29 -8.78
CA LYS A 42 -19.91 12.37 -7.69
C LYS A 42 -19.34 11.97 -6.34
N ALA A 43 -18.06 11.63 -6.27
CA ALA A 43 -17.41 11.26 -5.02
C ALA A 43 -17.37 12.45 -4.07
N THR A 44 -17.65 12.18 -2.81
CA THR A 44 -17.55 13.15 -1.71
C THR A 44 -16.26 12.96 -0.95
N SER A 45 -15.84 13.96 -0.16
CA SER A 45 -14.66 13.83 0.72
C SER A 45 -14.75 12.60 1.63
N SER A 46 -15.97 12.24 2.08
CA SER A 46 -16.21 11.00 2.86
C SER A 46 -15.91 9.73 2.06
N ASP A 47 -16.11 9.73 0.74
CA ASP A 47 -15.80 8.58 -0.09
C ASP A 47 -14.28 8.42 -0.27
N TYR A 48 -13.54 9.52 -0.39
CA TYR A 48 -12.08 9.53 -0.40
C TYR A 48 -11.50 9.01 0.93
N GLU A 49 -12.05 9.43 2.07
CA GLU A 49 -11.66 8.89 3.38
C GLU A 49 -11.90 7.38 3.47
N LYS A 50 -13.06 6.91 3.05
CA LYS A 50 -13.40 5.47 3.03
C LYS A 50 -12.56 4.66 2.05
N ALA A 51 -12.02 5.28 1.01
CA ALA A 51 -11.11 4.63 0.07
C ALA A 51 -9.66 4.59 0.57
N SER A 52 -9.33 5.32 1.66
CA SER A 52 -7.96 5.48 2.17
C SER A 52 -7.61 4.41 3.20
N PRO A 53 -6.73 3.44 2.90
CA PRO A 53 -6.33 2.38 3.84
C PRO A 53 -5.85 2.90 5.20
N ILE A 54 -5.11 4.01 5.22
CA ILE A 54 -4.55 4.63 6.44
C ILE A 54 -5.63 5.13 7.43
N LYS A 55 -6.88 5.28 6.98
CA LYS A 55 -8.00 5.78 7.79
C LYS A 55 -8.80 4.66 8.48
N TYR A 56 -8.50 3.40 8.19
CA TYR A 56 -9.18 2.27 8.81
C TYR A 56 -8.64 1.93 10.19
N ASP A 57 -9.44 1.20 10.97
CA ASP A 57 -8.96 0.56 12.18
C ASP A 57 -7.96 -0.55 11.84
N LEU A 58 -6.71 -0.32 12.18
CA LEU A 58 -5.59 -1.23 11.92
C LEU A 58 -5.27 -2.15 13.10
N SER A 59 -6.07 -2.13 14.18
CA SER A 59 -5.83 -2.91 15.40
C SER A 59 -5.70 -4.42 15.16
N ASN A 60 -6.33 -4.92 14.11
CA ASN A 60 -6.29 -6.33 13.69
C ASN A 60 -5.60 -6.54 12.34
N PHE A 61 -4.82 -5.58 11.87
CA PHE A 61 -4.12 -5.68 10.58
C PHE A 61 -3.10 -6.83 10.62
N PRO A 62 -3.05 -7.69 9.58
CA PRO A 62 -2.13 -8.81 9.55
C PRO A 62 -0.68 -8.36 9.39
N PRO A 63 0.32 -9.26 9.59
CA PRO A 63 1.70 -8.97 9.24
C PRO A 63 1.82 -8.38 7.84
N CYS A 64 2.54 -7.27 7.72
CA CYS A 64 2.62 -6.48 6.50
C CYS A 64 4.07 -6.27 6.06
N LEU A 65 4.33 -6.52 4.79
CA LEU A 65 5.55 -6.12 4.10
C LEU A 65 5.24 -4.92 3.22
N LEU A 66 5.96 -3.82 3.42
CA LEU A 66 5.88 -2.61 2.62
C LEU A 66 7.16 -2.46 1.80
N ILE A 67 7.02 -2.21 0.51
CA ILE A 67 8.14 -2.04 -0.42
C ILE A 67 7.94 -0.75 -1.22
N HIS A 68 8.96 0.10 -1.33
CA HIS A 68 8.86 1.36 -2.08
C HIS A 68 10.21 1.77 -2.66
N GLY A 69 10.17 2.50 -3.77
CA GLY A 69 11.34 3.15 -4.36
C GLY A 69 11.44 4.61 -3.92
N SER A 70 12.62 5.07 -3.46
CA SER A 70 12.74 6.44 -2.96
C SER A 70 12.65 7.52 -4.05
N GLY A 71 12.82 7.15 -5.32
CA GLY A 71 12.65 8.02 -6.49
C GLY A 71 11.24 8.04 -7.09
N ASP A 72 10.24 7.42 -6.42
CA ASP A 72 8.87 7.35 -6.95
C ASP A 72 8.22 8.74 -7.05
N GLN A 73 7.90 9.13 -8.30
CA GLN A 73 7.25 10.41 -8.62
C GLN A 73 5.73 10.26 -8.81
N THR A 74 5.21 9.04 -8.73
CA THR A 74 3.79 8.72 -8.89
C THR A 74 3.09 8.62 -7.54
N VAL A 75 3.64 7.80 -6.65
CA VAL A 75 3.18 7.67 -5.26
C VAL A 75 4.32 8.14 -4.34
N PRO A 76 4.14 9.19 -3.56
CA PRO A 76 5.18 9.66 -2.64
C PRO A 76 5.60 8.57 -1.64
N LEU A 77 6.90 8.43 -1.40
CA LEU A 77 7.43 7.49 -0.39
C LEU A 77 6.79 7.69 0.99
N SER A 78 6.43 8.94 1.33
CA SER A 78 5.76 9.26 2.61
C SER A 78 4.48 8.47 2.84
N GLU A 79 3.74 8.10 1.79
CA GLU A 79 2.54 7.27 1.97
C GLU A 79 2.85 5.90 2.58
N THR A 80 3.95 5.30 2.17
CA THR A 80 4.39 4.01 2.70
C THR A 80 5.04 4.15 4.08
N THR A 81 5.85 5.19 4.30
CA THR A 81 6.49 5.41 5.62
C THR A 81 5.48 5.79 6.68
N ASP A 82 4.52 6.66 6.38
CA ASP A 82 3.46 7.04 7.31
C ASP A 82 2.59 5.82 7.67
N PHE A 83 2.28 4.98 6.69
CA PHE A 83 1.52 3.75 6.94
C PHE A 83 2.30 2.75 7.80
N TYR A 84 3.61 2.62 7.55
CA TYR A 84 4.49 1.81 8.40
C TYR A 84 4.48 2.29 9.86
N GLU A 85 4.64 3.60 10.08
CA GLU A 85 4.62 4.17 11.44
C GLU A 85 3.29 3.92 12.15
N ILE A 86 2.17 4.13 11.47
CA ILE A 86 0.83 3.87 12.04
C ILE A 86 0.65 2.38 12.37
N LEU A 87 1.14 1.46 11.54
CA LEU A 87 1.13 0.03 11.87
C LEU A 87 1.96 -0.24 13.13
N LYS A 88 3.12 0.38 13.30
CA LYS A 88 3.96 0.24 14.49
C LYS A 88 3.30 0.82 15.74
N GLU A 89 2.67 2.00 15.64
CA GLU A 89 1.91 2.61 16.74
C GLU A 89 0.75 1.72 17.21
N ASN A 90 0.12 0.99 16.28
CA ASN A 90 -0.91 0.00 16.59
C ASN A 90 -0.35 -1.37 17.02
N ASN A 91 0.96 -1.47 17.31
CA ASN A 91 1.64 -2.72 17.66
C ASN A 91 1.47 -3.83 16.62
N ARG A 92 1.38 -3.47 15.34
CA ARG A 92 1.32 -4.42 14.23
C ARG A 92 2.71 -4.82 13.75
N THR A 93 2.81 -6.04 13.30
CA THR A 93 4.02 -6.53 12.65
C THR A 93 4.12 -5.91 11.26
N ALA A 94 5.16 -5.11 11.03
CA ALA A 94 5.44 -4.49 9.74
C ALA A 94 6.92 -4.58 9.40
N GLU A 95 7.24 -4.89 8.16
CA GLU A 95 8.56 -4.78 7.56
C GLU A 95 8.52 -3.70 6.48
N LEU A 96 9.59 -2.90 6.35
CA LEU A 96 9.71 -1.85 5.35
C LEU A 96 11.01 -2.00 4.57
N HIS A 97 10.93 -2.09 3.25
CA HIS A 97 12.06 -2.11 2.35
C HIS A 97 12.00 -0.92 1.39
N ILE A 98 13.06 -0.10 1.40
CA ILE A 98 13.18 1.06 0.52
C ILE A 98 14.33 0.82 -0.45
N TYR A 99 14.04 0.89 -1.75
CA TYR A 99 15.03 0.81 -2.81
C TYR A 99 15.46 2.22 -3.21
N ALA A 100 16.77 2.48 -3.10
CA ALA A 100 17.34 3.80 -3.35
C ALA A 100 17.16 4.20 -4.83
N ASP A 101 16.68 5.42 -5.04
CA ASP A 101 16.51 6.09 -6.33
C ASP A 101 15.55 5.39 -7.32
N GLU A 102 14.95 4.26 -6.92
CA GLU A 102 14.00 3.55 -7.77
C GLU A 102 12.66 4.29 -7.90
N GLY A 103 12.12 4.28 -9.13
CA GLY A 103 10.85 4.91 -9.47
C GLY A 103 9.64 4.00 -9.25
N HIS A 104 8.47 4.46 -9.68
CA HIS A 104 7.25 3.64 -9.67
C HIS A 104 7.39 2.44 -10.62
N ALA A 105 6.88 1.27 -10.23
CA ALA A 105 6.94 0.03 -11.00
C ALA A 105 8.36 -0.55 -11.22
N PHE A 106 9.32 -0.22 -10.34
CA PHE A 106 10.71 -0.69 -10.41
C PHE A 106 10.86 -2.22 -10.30
N ASP A 107 9.89 -2.87 -9.71
CA ASP A 107 9.83 -4.34 -9.59
C ASP A 107 9.65 -5.05 -10.94
N GLY A 108 9.31 -4.31 -12.02
CA GLY A 108 9.38 -4.76 -13.41
C GLY A 108 10.81 -4.94 -13.93
N GLU A 109 11.81 -4.31 -13.31
CA GLU A 109 13.22 -4.47 -13.66
C GLU A 109 13.75 -5.85 -13.26
N ARG A 110 14.44 -6.52 -14.20
CA ARG A 110 14.79 -7.93 -14.06
C ARG A 110 15.60 -8.27 -12.78
N ILE A 111 16.53 -7.41 -12.40
CA ILE A 111 17.42 -7.67 -11.25
C ILE A 111 16.70 -7.32 -9.96
N ILE A 112 16.11 -6.14 -9.90
CA ILE A 112 15.42 -5.63 -8.71
C ILE A 112 14.16 -6.44 -8.45
N GLY A 113 13.38 -6.75 -9.50
CA GLY A 113 12.19 -7.59 -9.39
C GLY A 113 12.47 -8.98 -8.80
N ARG A 114 13.64 -9.59 -9.13
CA ARG A 114 14.06 -10.86 -8.49
C ARG A 114 14.30 -10.66 -7.00
N ASN A 115 14.99 -9.59 -6.61
CA ASN A 115 15.23 -9.31 -5.20
C ASN A 115 13.91 -9.07 -4.45
N VAL A 116 12.97 -8.33 -5.06
CA VAL A 116 11.61 -8.15 -4.51
C VAL A 116 10.92 -9.50 -4.30
N VAL A 117 10.99 -10.40 -5.28
CA VAL A 117 10.39 -11.75 -5.15
C VAL A 117 11.05 -12.56 -4.03
N ASP A 118 12.38 -12.48 -3.87
CA ASP A 118 13.10 -13.15 -2.78
C ASP A 118 12.67 -12.61 -1.42
N VAL A 119 12.56 -11.29 -1.26
CA VAL A 119 12.08 -10.63 -0.04
C VAL A 119 10.64 -11.07 0.27
N LEU A 120 9.76 -11.10 -0.73
CA LEU A 120 8.40 -11.62 -0.62
C LEU A 120 8.39 -13.07 -0.13
N GLY A 121 9.23 -13.92 -0.73
CA GLY A 121 9.33 -15.34 -0.39
C GLY A 121 9.76 -15.54 1.06
N ILE A 122 10.74 -14.78 1.53
CA ILE A 122 11.20 -14.81 2.93
C ILE A 122 10.08 -14.38 3.87
N PHE A 123 9.43 -13.26 3.56
CA PHE A 123 8.34 -12.71 4.37
C PHE A 123 7.17 -13.69 4.50
N PHE A 124 6.65 -14.18 3.39
CA PHE A 124 5.52 -15.11 3.42
C PHE A 124 5.85 -16.45 4.08
N LYS A 125 7.08 -16.97 3.89
CA LYS A 125 7.52 -18.18 4.60
C LYS A 125 7.55 -18.02 6.12
N LYS A 126 7.75 -16.78 6.61
CA LYS A 126 7.77 -16.48 8.04
C LYS A 126 6.37 -16.40 8.65
N TYR A 127 5.35 -15.99 7.88
CA TYR A 127 4.03 -15.64 8.39
C TYR A 127 2.87 -16.53 7.88
N LEU A 128 3.11 -17.42 6.92
CA LEU A 128 2.13 -18.38 6.39
C LEU A 128 2.41 -19.80 6.86
#